data_44b971e67bee66b21cdaf92d21ef223a
#
_entry.id   44b971e67bee66b21cdaf92d21ef223a
#
_cell.length_a   1.000
_cell.length_b   1.000
_cell.length_c   1.000
_cell.angle_alpha   90.00
_cell.angle_beta   90.00
_cell.angle_gamma   90.00
#
_symmetry.space_group_name_H-M   'P 1'
#
loop_
_entity.id
_entity.type
_entity.pdbx_description
1 polymer ?
#
loop_
_entity_poly.entity_id
_entity_poly.type
_entity_poly.pdbx_seq_one_letter_code
_entity_poly.pdbx_strand_id
1 'polypeptide(L)'
;EIWKAPKGWARLTAVNNNYVGFWYVVTAFGFFLAAGVLALGMRVQLAAPMQDFLGVDTYNQFFTMHGTVMMFLFAVPMVEAIGIMLLPQMLAARDLPFPRLSAFAFWAYFVGGTMFFLSLFVGLAPDGGWFMYPPLTSIAFSPGINTDFWLLGIGFIEISAIAGAIEITVKRACRATASGCLRPVLKTGLSVRSNPLGVNPILETIH
;
A
#
# COMPACT_ATOMS: atom_id res chain seq x y z
N GLU A 1 5.93 -25.02 15.83
CA GLU A 1 6.62 -23.70 16.00
C GLU A 1 6.34 -22.70 14.84
N ILE A 2 6.01 -23.18 13.65
CA ILE A 2 5.74 -22.36 12.43
C ILE A 2 4.54 -21.41 12.62
N TRP A 3 3.68 -21.65 13.59
CA TRP A 3 2.46 -20.86 13.85
C TRP A 3 2.61 -19.84 14.97
N LYS A 4 3.77 -19.73 15.60
CA LYS A 4 3.98 -18.74 16.65
C LYS A 4 4.14 -17.36 16.05
N ALA A 5 3.36 -16.40 16.57
CA ALA A 5 3.47 -15.01 16.20
C ALA A 5 4.90 -14.51 16.45
N PRO A 6 5.53 -13.81 15.49
CA PRO A 6 6.84 -13.24 15.70
C PRO A 6 6.80 -12.24 16.87
N LYS A 7 7.82 -12.25 17.73
CA LYS A 7 7.91 -11.37 18.90
C LYS A 7 8.88 -10.23 18.66
N GLY A 8 8.57 -9.05 19.21
CA GLY A 8 9.47 -7.90 19.14
C GLY A 8 9.71 -7.40 17.71
N TRP A 9 10.94 -7.05 17.39
CA TRP A 9 11.37 -6.51 16.09
C TRP A 9 11.13 -7.47 14.91
N ALA A 10 11.06 -8.77 15.14
CA ALA A 10 10.74 -9.75 14.11
C ALA A 10 9.33 -9.56 13.51
N ARG A 11 8.44 -8.80 14.15
CA ARG A 11 7.14 -8.44 13.57
C ARG A 11 7.29 -7.53 12.36
N LEU A 12 8.26 -6.62 12.37
CA LEU A 12 8.48 -5.65 11.27
C LEU A 12 9.04 -6.34 10.02
N THR A 13 9.70 -7.49 10.18
CA THR A 13 10.24 -8.29 9.08
C THR A 13 9.34 -9.49 8.73
N ALA A 14 8.14 -9.56 9.32
CA ALA A 14 7.20 -10.63 9.03
C ALA A 14 6.69 -10.55 7.60
N VAL A 15 6.77 -11.66 6.89
CA VAL A 15 6.31 -11.80 5.49
C VAL A 15 4.95 -12.49 5.38
N ASN A 16 4.28 -12.74 6.51
CA ASN A 16 2.95 -13.35 6.53
C ASN A 16 1.90 -12.33 6.08
N ASN A 17 1.05 -12.70 5.14
CA ASN A 17 0.03 -11.83 4.56
C ASN A 17 -0.93 -11.20 5.59
N ASN A 18 -1.30 -11.93 6.64
CA ASN A 18 -2.16 -11.39 7.69
C ASN A 18 -1.48 -10.25 8.46
N TYR A 19 -0.16 -10.36 8.73
CA TYR A 19 0.58 -9.28 9.39
C TYR A 19 0.78 -8.08 8.46
N VAL A 20 1.15 -8.34 7.21
CA VAL A 20 1.33 -7.29 6.20
C VAL A 20 0.01 -6.56 5.98
N GLY A 21 -1.09 -7.27 5.75
CA GLY A 21 -2.42 -6.67 5.61
C GLY A 21 -2.85 -5.89 6.85
N PHE A 22 -2.59 -6.39 8.06
CA PHE A 22 -2.86 -5.66 9.29
C PHE A 22 -2.06 -4.36 9.38
N TRP A 23 -0.78 -4.37 9.00
CA TRP A 23 0.05 -3.16 8.97
C TRP A 23 -0.47 -2.12 7.96
N TYR A 24 -0.95 -2.57 6.80
CA TYR A 24 -1.62 -1.68 5.84
C TYR A 24 -2.86 -1.02 6.47
N VAL A 25 -3.73 -1.80 7.11
CA VAL A 25 -4.95 -1.27 7.76
C VAL A 25 -4.60 -0.24 8.83
N VAL A 26 -3.67 -0.56 9.73
CA VAL A 26 -3.27 0.34 10.83
C VAL A 26 -2.66 1.63 10.29
N THR A 27 -1.77 1.52 9.30
CA THR A 27 -1.10 2.68 8.70
C THR A 27 -2.09 3.54 7.91
N ALA A 28 -2.94 2.93 7.08
CA ALA A 28 -3.97 3.63 6.33
C ALA A 28 -4.95 4.36 7.24
N PHE A 29 -5.36 3.72 8.34
CA PHE A 29 -6.22 4.36 9.34
C PHE A 29 -5.51 5.50 10.07
N GLY A 30 -4.21 5.39 10.33
CA GLY A 30 -3.39 6.48 10.85
C GLY A 30 -3.38 7.70 9.91
N PHE A 31 -3.17 7.48 8.62
CA PHE A 31 -3.26 8.54 7.61
C PHE A 31 -4.67 9.12 7.46
N PHE A 32 -5.70 8.29 7.57
CA PHE A 32 -7.09 8.76 7.61
C PHE A 32 -7.33 9.76 8.73
N LEU A 33 -6.89 9.44 9.96
CA LEU A 33 -7.03 10.36 11.09
C LEU A 33 -6.22 11.64 10.89
N ALA A 34 -5.01 11.53 10.38
CA ALA A 34 -4.17 12.70 10.08
C ALA A 34 -4.81 13.60 9.01
N ALA A 35 -5.33 13.03 7.93
CA ALA A 35 -6.06 13.77 6.90
C ALA A 35 -7.38 14.37 7.46
N GLY A 36 -8.02 13.69 8.40
CA GLY A 36 -9.19 14.20 9.13
C GLY A 36 -8.88 15.47 9.91
N VAL A 37 -7.71 15.54 10.55
CA VAL A 37 -7.25 16.78 11.22
C VAL A 37 -7.08 17.93 10.24
N LEU A 38 -6.53 17.67 9.04
CA LEU A 38 -6.43 18.71 7.99
C LEU A 38 -7.83 19.19 7.55
N ALA A 39 -8.78 18.28 7.40
CA ALA A 39 -10.18 18.62 7.08
C ALA A 39 -10.82 19.49 8.16
N LEU A 40 -10.57 19.19 9.44
CA LEU A 40 -11.04 20.03 10.56
C LEU A 40 -10.43 21.43 10.50
N GLY A 41 -9.14 21.56 10.19
CA GLY A 41 -8.48 22.85 10.00
C GLY A 41 -9.15 23.70 8.90
N MET A 42 -9.44 23.09 7.74
CA MET A 42 -10.19 23.74 6.66
C MET A 42 -11.62 24.13 7.10
N ARG A 43 -12.26 23.28 7.90
CA ARG A 43 -13.61 23.56 8.42
C ARG A 43 -13.64 24.73 9.39
N VAL A 44 -12.61 24.85 10.24
CA VAL A 44 -12.44 26.01 11.13
C VAL A 44 -12.27 27.29 10.32
N GLN A 45 -11.45 27.28 9.25
CA GLN A 45 -11.30 28.42 8.35
C GLN A 45 -12.64 28.89 7.76
N LEU A 46 -13.54 27.97 7.46
CA LEU A 46 -14.83 28.25 6.84
C LEU A 46 -15.97 28.42 7.85
N ALA A 47 -15.70 28.44 9.17
CA ALA A 47 -16.71 28.52 10.20
C ALA A 47 -17.37 29.90 10.31
N ALA A 48 -16.66 30.96 9.97
CA ALA A 48 -17.16 32.32 9.98
C ALA A 48 -16.74 33.07 8.70
N PRO A 49 -17.56 34.02 8.21
CA PRO A 49 -17.20 34.85 7.07
C PRO A 49 -16.00 35.75 7.45
N MET A 50 -15.11 35.97 6.50
CA MET A 50 -13.92 36.84 6.65
C MET A 50 -12.93 36.38 7.75
N GLN A 51 -12.99 35.08 8.13
CA GLN A 51 -12.05 34.50 9.11
C GLN A 51 -10.68 34.28 8.46
N ASP A 52 -9.62 34.71 9.16
CA ASP A 52 -8.23 34.59 8.73
C ASP A 52 -7.44 33.66 9.68
N PHE A 53 -7.90 32.41 9.77
CA PHE A 53 -7.24 31.37 10.58
C PHE A 53 -6.09 30.69 9.81
N LEU A 54 -6.29 30.42 8.52
CA LEU A 54 -5.30 29.87 7.61
C LEU A 54 -5.05 30.85 6.47
N GLY A 55 -3.78 31.15 6.17
CA GLY A 55 -3.43 31.90 4.96
C GLY A 55 -3.84 31.10 3.70
N VAL A 56 -4.02 31.82 2.58
CA VAL A 56 -4.50 31.24 1.32
C VAL A 56 -3.63 30.06 0.87
N ASP A 57 -2.30 30.21 0.92
CA ASP A 57 -1.37 29.16 0.50
C ASP A 57 -1.46 27.93 1.41
N THR A 58 -1.52 28.13 2.73
CA THR A 58 -1.68 27.05 3.69
C THR A 58 -3.01 26.32 3.52
N TYR A 59 -4.08 27.05 3.20
CA TYR A 59 -5.38 26.45 2.91
C TYR A 59 -5.32 25.54 1.66
N ASN A 60 -4.68 26.01 0.58
CA ASN A 60 -4.49 25.24 -0.64
C ASN A 60 -3.63 24.00 -0.41
N GLN A 61 -2.59 24.10 0.41
CA GLN A 61 -1.78 22.96 0.83
C GLN A 61 -2.60 21.94 1.65
N PHE A 62 -3.40 22.40 2.61
CA PHE A 62 -4.30 21.52 3.40
C PHE A 62 -5.30 20.81 2.50
N PHE A 63 -5.89 21.54 1.55
CA PHE A 63 -6.84 20.97 0.58
C PHE A 63 -6.20 19.89 -0.27
N THR A 64 -5.02 20.17 -0.82
CA THR A 64 -4.27 19.20 -1.65
C THR A 64 -3.83 18.00 -0.84
N MET A 65 -3.25 18.23 0.35
CA MET A 65 -2.79 17.15 1.23
C MET A 65 -3.94 16.28 1.74
N HIS A 66 -5.06 16.89 2.16
CA HIS A 66 -6.24 16.13 2.57
C HIS A 66 -6.74 15.24 1.44
N GLY A 67 -6.95 15.78 0.24
CA GLY A 67 -7.45 15.02 -0.90
C GLY A 67 -6.50 13.88 -1.31
N THR A 68 -5.21 14.17 -1.42
CA THR A 68 -4.18 13.18 -1.79
C THR A 68 -4.07 12.07 -0.74
N VAL A 69 -4.02 12.41 0.55
CA VAL A 69 -3.91 11.42 1.62
C VAL A 69 -5.14 10.53 1.69
N MET A 70 -6.35 11.09 1.55
CA MET A 70 -7.58 10.31 1.57
C MET A 70 -7.68 9.33 0.40
N MET A 71 -7.26 9.72 -0.80
CA MET A 71 -7.32 8.86 -1.98
C MET A 71 -6.20 7.84 -2.00
N PHE A 72 -4.95 8.27 -1.87
CA PHE A 72 -3.78 7.43 -2.15
C PHE A 72 -3.17 6.78 -0.89
N LEU A 73 -3.29 7.39 0.29
CA LEU A 73 -2.74 6.81 1.51
C LEU A 73 -3.79 6.10 2.39
N PHE A 74 -5.07 6.34 2.15
CA PHE A 74 -6.12 5.65 2.87
C PHE A 74 -6.93 4.70 1.96
N ALA A 75 -7.63 5.22 0.94
CA ALA A 75 -8.60 4.41 0.20
C ALA A 75 -7.94 3.27 -0.58
N VAL A 76 -6.90 3.56 -1.36
CA VAL A 76 -6.19 2.56 -2.17
C VAL A 76 -5.51 1.50 -1.29
N PRO A 77 -4.69 1.85 -0.27
CA PRO A 77 -4.07 0.86 0.60
C PRO A 77 -5.05 0.06 1.44
N MET A 78 -6.21 0.60 1.77
CA MET A 78 -7.25 -0.14 2.47
C MET A 78 -7.85 -1.24 1.58
N VAL A 79 -8.11 -0.96 0.30
CA VAL A 79 -8.54 -1.97 -0.68
C VAL A 79 -7.44 -3.02 -0.90
N GLU A 80 -6.20 -2.60 -0.99
CA GLU A 80 -5.04 -3.49 -1.11
C GLU A 80 -4.91 -4.42 0.12
N ALA A 81 -5.04 -3.88 1.33
CA ALA A 81 -5.05 -4.65 2.58
C ALA A 81 -6.13 -5.73 2.59
N ILE A 82 -7.36 -5.37 2.20
CA ILE A 82 -8.48 -6.30 2.08
C ILE A 82 -8.14 -7.42 1.08
N GLY A 83 -7.59 -7.05 -0.08
CA GLY A 83 -7.15 -8.01 -1.10
C GLY A 83 -6.10 -8.98 -0.57
N ILE A 84 -5.05 -8.49 0.08
CA ILE A 84 -3.97 -9.30 0.66
C ILE A 84 -4.49 -10.25 1.74
N MET A 85 -5.43 -9.81 2.58
CA MET A 85 -5.95 -10.61 3.69
C MET A 85 -7.02 -11.62 3.25
N LEU A 86 -7.97 -11.21 2.41
CA LEU A 86 -9.13 -12.04 2.07
C LEU A 86 -8.87 -12.99 0.89
N LEU A 87 -8.08 -12.56 -0.10
CA LEU A 87 -7.91 -13.34 -1.32
C LEU A 87 -7.32 -14.74 -1.07
N PRO A 88 -6.28 -14.94 -0.24
CA PRO A 88 -5.80 -16.29 0.09
C PRO A 88 -6.90 -17.17 0.70
N GLN A 89 -7.71 -16.59 1.59
CA GLN A 89 -8.80 -17.32 2.26
C GLN A 89 -9.91 -17.71 1.27
N MET A 90 -10.34 -16.81 0.40
CA MET A 90 -11.33 -17.07 -0.65
C MET A 90 -10.86 -18.12 -1.66
N LEU A 91 -9.56 -18.22 -1.86
CA LEU A 91 -8.94 -19.19 -2.77
C LEU A 91 -8.52 -20.49 -2.07
N ALA A 92 -8.88 -20.70 -0.81
CA ALA A 92 -8.45 -21.82 0.02
C ALA A 92 -6.93 -22.06 -0.05
N ALA A 93 -6.16 -20.96 -0.04
CA ALA A 93 -4.72 -20.97 -0.12
C ALA A 93 -4.14 -20.37 1.15
N ARG A 94 -2.98 -20.86 1.56
CA ARG A 94 -2.32 -20.42 2.79
C ARG A 94 -1.81 -18.97 2.70
N ASP A 95 -1.13 -18.67 1.58
CA ASP A 95 -0.46 -17.37 1.37
C ASP A 95 -0.55 -16.94 -0.10
N LEU A 96 -0.22 -15.67 -0.37
CA LEU A 96 -0.01 -15.15 -1.73
C LEU A 96 1.27 -15.76 -2.34
N PRO A 97 1.46 -15.70 -3.69
CA PRO A 97 2.60 -16.35 -4.36
C PRO A 97 3.95 -15.77 -3.94
N PHE A 98 4.02 -14.49 -3.62
CA PHE A 98 5.27 -13.75 -3.36
C PHE A 98 5.21 -12.97 -2.03
N PRO A 99 5.21 -13.62 -0.86
CA PRO A 99 5.00 -12.94 0.42
C PRO A 99 6.08 -11.88 0.74
N ARG A 100 7.27 -11.98 0.13
CA ARG A 100 8.31 -10.95 0.23
C ARG A 100 7.97 -9.70 -0.58
N LEU A 101 7.25 -9.86 -1.69
CA LEU A 101 6.80 -8.75 -2.52
C LEU A 101 5.72 -7.95 -1.79
N SER A 102 4.77 -8.62 -1.09
CA SER A 102 3.78 -7.95 -0.24
C SER A 102 4.43 -7.12 0.87
N ALA A 103 5.47 -7.68 1.52
CA ALA A 103 6.20 -6.95 2.56
C ALA A 103 6.96 -5.73 1.99
N PHE A 104 7.60 -5.88 0.83
CA PHE A 104 8.25 -4.77 0.12
C PHE A 104 7.24 -3.69 -0.27
N ALA A 105 6.10 -4.08 -0.81
CA ALA A 105 5.01 -3.18 -1.19
C ALA A 105 4.55 -2.32 0.01
N PHE A 106 4.32 -2.97 1.16
CA PHE A 106 3.97 -2.25 2.38
C PHE A 106 5.04 -1.20 2.77
N TRP A 107 6.32 -1.57 2.75
CA TRP A 107 7.39 -0.64 3.14
C TRP A 107 7.54 0.51 2.14
N ALA A 108 7.38 0.26 0.84
CA ALA A 108 7.35 1.32 -0.18
C ALA A 108 6.22 2.32 0.08
N TYR A 109 5.00 1.82 0.32
CA TYR A 109 3.85 2.62 0.70
C TYR A 109 4.10 3.43 1.98
N PHE A 110 4.59 2.78 3.04
CA PHE A 110 4.79 3.42 4.33
C PHE A 110 5.84 4.54 4.27
N VAL A 111 6.99 4.26 3.65
CA VAL A 111 8.08 5.25 3.51
C VAL A 111 7.65 6.40 2.60
N GLY A 112 7.11 6.10 1.41
CA GLY A 112 6.65 7.12 0.47
C GLY A 112 5.53 7.99 1.05
N GLY A 113 4.52 7.37 1.66
CA GLY A 113 3.41 8.08 2.30
C GLY A 113 3.85 8.94 3.48
N THR A 114 4.78 8.44 4.31
CA THR A 114 5.31 9.21 5.43
C THR A 114 6.14 10.40 4.94
N MET A 115 7.02 10.21 3.97
CA MET A 115 7.80 11.31 3.37
C MET A 115 6.87 12.38 2.76
N PHE A 116 5.86 11.93 2.02
CA PHE A 116 4.88 12.84 1.45
C PHE A 116 4.13 13.62 2.53
N PHE A 117 3.64 12.96 3.57
CA PHE A 117 2.91 13.63 4.66
C PHE A 117 3.81 14.62 5.43
N LEU A 118 5.07 14.27 5.66
CA LEU A 118 6.04 15.14 6.32
C LEU A 118 6.38 16.39 5.52
N SER A 119 6.19 16.41 4.19
CA SER A 119 6.41 17.59 3.36
C SER A 119 5.58 18.80 3.83
N LEU A 120 4.42 18.55 4.43
CA LEU A 120 3.56 19.60 5.00
C LEU A 120 4.25 20.38 6.12
N PHE A 121 4.98 19.68 7.00
CA PHE A 121 5.64 20.30 8.15
C PHE A 121 6.93 21.05 7.77
N VAL A 122 7.49 20.72 6.62
CA VAL A 122 8.69 21.38 6.07
C VAL A 122 8.32 22.55 5.15
N GLY A 123 7.02 22.79 4.91
CA GLY A 123 6.54 23.83 4.02
C GLY A 123 6.72 23.50 2.52
N LEU A 124 6.94 22.23 2.19
CA LEU A 124 7.11 21.73 0.82
C LEU A 124 5.86 20.98 0.33
N ALA A 125 4.72 21.17 0.99
CA ALA A 125 3.48 20.55 0.58
C ALA A 125 2.99 21.15 -0.75
N PRO A 126 2.44 20.30 -1.65
CA PRO A 126 1.86 20.76 -2.90
C PRO A 126 0.54 21.51 -2.67
N ASP A 127 0.20 22.41 -3.57
CA ASP A 127 -0.96 23.30 -3.51
C ASP A 127 -1.87 23.22 -4.76
N GLY A 128 -1.51 22.35 -5.73
CA GLY A 128 -2.20 22.21 -7.03
C GLY A 128 -3.45 21.32 -7.03
N GLY A 129 -3.96 20.93 -5.86
CA GLY A 129 -5.04 19.92 -5.74
C GLY A 129 -4.54 18.48 -5.86
N TRP A 130 -5.34 17.52 -5.43
CA TRP A 130 -4.94 16.09 -5.44
C TRP A 130 -4.83 15.48 -6.86
N PHE A 131 -5.46 16.10 -7.86
CA PHE A 131 -5.47 15.69 -9.27
C PHE A 131 -4.36 16.32 -10.11
N MET A 132 -3.67 17.37 -9.61
CA MET A 132 -2.50 18.00 -10.24
C MET A 132 -2.67 18.35 -11.72
N TYR A 133 -3.76 19.04 -12.11
CA TYR A 133 -4.01 19.40 -13.49
C TYR A 133 -3.13 20.56 -13.99
N PRO A 134 -2.57 20.48 -15.22
CA PRO A 134 -2.05 21.64 -15.91
C PRO A 134 -3.19 22.63 -16.24
N PRO A 135 -2.91 23.97 -16.29
CA PRO A 135 -1.60 24.59 -16.19
C PRO A 135 -1.15 24.88 -14.74
N LEU A 136 -2.00 24.67 -13.72
CA LEU A 136 -1.73 25.03 -12.33
C LEU A 136 -0.44 24.40 -11.78
N THR A 137 -0.16 23.17 -12.20
CA THR A 137 1.03 22.41 -11.79
C THR A 137 2.24 22.63 -12.70
N SER A 138 2.15 23.57 -13.65
CA SER A 138 3.30 23.93 -14.49
C SER A 138 4.25 24.87 -13.75
N ILE A 139 5.49 24.97 -14.24
CA ILE A 139 6.53 25.83 -13.66
C ILE A 139 6.13 27.32 -13.60
N ALA A 140 5.16 27.75 -14.42
CA ALA A 140 4.67 29.12 -14.43
C ALA A 140 3.83 29.47 -13.18
N PHE A 141 3.12 28.48 -12.62
CA PHE A 141 2.22 28.66 -11.47
C PHE A 141 2.69 27.94 -10.21
N SER A 142 3.50 26.90 -10.35
CA SER A 142 4.09 26.12 -9.25
C SER A 142 5.59 25.97 -9.47
N PRO A 143 6.39 27.04 -9.33
CA PRO A 143 7.83 27.02 -9.63
C PRO A 143 8.67 26.28 -8.58
N GLY A 144 8.08 25.90 -7.45
CA GLY A 144 8.76 25.23 -6.34
C GLY A 144 8.88 23.71 -6.55
N ILE A 145 9.62 23.07 -5.67
CA ILE A 145 9.79 21.59 -5.62
C ILE A 145 8.59 20.86 -4.99
N ASN A 146 7.54 21.57 -4.64
CA ASN A 146 6.36 21.03 -3.96
C ASN A 146 5.67 19.96 -4.81
N THR A 147 5.54 20.17 -6.12
CA THR A 147 4.99 19.21 -7.07
C THR A 147 5.85 17.95 -7.19
N ASP A 148 7.18 18.09 -7.08
CA ASP A 148 8.11 16.95 -7.13
C ASP A 148 7.94 16.04 -5.90
N PHE A 149 7.68 16.60 -4.73
CA PHE A 149 7.35 15.83 -3.52
C PHE A 149 6.06 15.04 -3.70
N TRP A 150 5.05 15.62 -4.37
CA TRP A 150 3.82 14.92 -4.70
C TRP A 150 4.09 13.76 -5.65
N LEU A 151 4.81 14.00 -6.75
CA LEU A 151 5.15 12.97 -7.74
C LEU A 151 5.95 11.83 -7.11
N LEU A 152 6.95 12.15 -6.29
CA LEU A 152 7.77 11.15 -5.61
C LEU A 152 6.94 10.33 -4.62
N GLY A 153 6.11 10.97 -3.81
CA GLY A 153 5.24 10.29 -2.85
C GLY A 153 4.25 9.34 -3.54
N ILE A 154 3.54 9.82 -4.56
CA ILE A 154 2.61 9.00 -5.34
C ILE A 154 3.36 7.87 -6.06
N GLY A 155 4.54 8.14 -6.64
CA GLY A 155 5.35 7.10 -7.29
C GLY A 155 5.67 5.92 -6.38
N PHE A 156 6.01 6.15 -5.12
CA PHE A 156 6.23 5.08 -4.13
C PHE A 156 4.95 4.31 -3.80
N ILE A 157 3.80 5.00 -3.73
CA ILE A 157 2.51 4.37 -3.48
C ILE A 157 2.08 3.52 -4.67
N GLU A 158 2.28 3.99 -5.90
CA GLU A 158 1.99 3.24 -7.12
C GLU A 158 2.86 1.98 -7.24
N ILE A 159 4.13 2.01 -6.81
CA ILE A 159 4.98 0.81 -6.73
C ILE A 159 4.33 -0.24 -5.82
N SER A 160 3.79 0.19 -4.68
CA SER A 160 3.04 -0.70 -3.78
C SER A 160 1.81 -1.30 -4.47
N ALA A 161 0.99 -0.47 -5.09
CA ALA A 161 -0.24 -0.89 -5.76
C ALA A 161 0.04 -1.88 -6.92
N ILE A 162 1.07 -1.62 -7.72
CA ILE A 162 1.49 -2.51 -8.82
C ILE A 162 1.96 -3.86 -8.25
N ALA A 163 2.74 -3.88 -7.18
CA ALA A 163 3.19 -5.10 -6.54
C ALA A 163 2.01 -5.95 -6.04
N GLY A 164 1.02 -5.33 -5.38
CA GLY A 164 -0.22 -5.98 -4.95
C GLY A 164 -1.04 -6.52 -6.13
N ALA A 165 -1.17 -5.75 -7.19
CA ALA A 165 -1.89 -6.17 -8.41
C ALA A 165 -1.23 -7.40 -9.08
N ILE A 166 0.10 -7.45 -9.13
CA ILE A 166 0.86 -8.60 -9.65
C ILE A 166 0.53 -9.85 -8.84
N GLU A 167 0.58 -9.76 -7.50
CA GLU A 167 0.30 -10.90 -6.63
C GLU A 167 -1.11 -11.45 -6.78
N ILE A 168 -2.10 -10.56 -6.82
CA ILE A 168 -3.51 -10.92 -7.00
C ILE A 168 -3.72 -11.59 -8.36
N THR A 169 -3.15 -11.02 -9.43
CA THR A 169 -3.30 -11.53 -10.80
C THR A 169 -2.65 -12.90 -10.96
N VAL A 170 -1.42 -13.07 -10.50
CA VAL A 170 -0.70 -14.35 -10.57
C VAL A 170 -1.45 -15.43 -9.78
N LYS A 171 -1.97 -15.11 -8.59
CA LYS A 171 -2.73 -16.07 -7.79
C LYS A 171 -4.00 -16.54 -8.48
N ARG A 172 -4.74 -15.64 -9.11
CA ARG A 172 -5.95 -15.99 -9.88
C ARG A 172 -5.61 -16.85 -11.10
N ALA A 173 -4.57 -16.49 -11.85
CA ALA A 173 -4.11 -17.25 -13.01
C ALA A 173 -3.66 -18.65 -12.63
N CYS A 174 -2.92 -18.82 -11.52
CA CYS A 174 -2.50 -20.11 -11.02
C CYS A 174 -3.67 -21.03 -10.63
N ARG A 175 -4.76 -20.48 -10.13
CA ARG A 175 -5.96 -21.28 -9.83
C ARG A 175 -6.73 -21.67 -11.08
N ALA A 176 -6.83 -20.80 -12.06
CA ALA A 176 -7.53 -21.08 -13.32
C ALA A 176 -6.86 -22.20 -14.13
N THR A 177 -5.53 -22.34 -13.99
CA THR A 177 -4.71 -23.39 -14.63
C THR A 177 -4.30 -24.47 -13.63
N ALA A 178 -5.28 -25.13 -13.01
CA ALA A 178 -5.10 -26.03 -11.85
C ALA A 178 -4.07 -27.18 -12.00
N SER A 179 -3.46 -27.37 -13.15
CA SER A 179 -2.44 -28.41 -13.42
C SER A 179 -1.03 -27.88 -13.78
N GLY A 180 -0.85 -26.58 -14.00
CA GLY A 180 0.39 -26.05 -14.60
C GLY A 180 1.22 -25.07 -13.75
N CYS A 181 0.63 -24.38 -12.80
CA CYS A 181 1.27 -23.21 -12.17
C CYS A 181 2.25 -23.55 -11.03
N LEU A 182 2.18 -24.74 -10.46
CA LEU A 182 3.15 -25.16 -9.43
C LEU A 182 4.50 -25.61 -9.99
N ARG A 183 4.57 -25.94 -11.30
CA ARG A 183 5.82 -26.44 -11.92
C ARG A 183 6.95 -25.40 -12.03
N PRO A 184 6.73 -24.14 -12.41
CA PRO A 184 7.85 -23.21 -12.53
C PRO A 184 8.38 -22.68 -11.19
N VAL A 185 7.52 -22.54 -10.16
CA VAL A 185 7.93 -22.04 -8.84
C VAL A 185 8.73 -23.09 -8.06
N LEU A 186 8.44 -24.37 -8.26
CA LEU A 186 9.19 -25.48 -7.66
C LEU A 186 10.55 -25.71 -8.33
N LYS A 187 10.72 -25.32 -9.61
CA LYS A 187 12.00 -25.50 -10.32
C LYS A 187 13.09 -24.49 -9.92
N THR A 188 12.73 -23.38 -9.32
CA THR A 188 13.68 -22.33 -8.90
C THR A 188 14.17 -22.44 -7.45
N GLY A 189 13.68 -23.40 -6.66
CA GLY A 189 14.03 -23.42 -5.24
C GLY A 189 14.20 -24.76 -4.54
N LEU A 190 13.83 -25.88 -5.14
CA LEU A 190 14.05 -27.21 -4.54
C LEU A 190 14.40 -28.24 -5.63
N SER A 191 15.64 -28.69 -5.64
CA SER A 191 15.99 -29.97 -6.19
C SER A 191 15.23 -31.05 -5.39
N VAL A 192 14.05 -31.42 -5.86
CA VAL A 192 13.35 -32.59 -5.32
C VAL A 192 14.17 -33.79 -5.73
N ARG A 193 14.92 -34.35 -4.79
CA ARG A 193 15.55 -35.63 -4.90
C ARG A 193 14.48 -36.62 -5.37
N SER A 194 14.62 -37.12 -6.57
CA SER A 194 13.73 -38.14 -7.12
C SER A 194 13.69 -39.35 -6.16
N ASN A 195 12.55 -39.58 -5.55
CA ASN A 195 12.32 -40.79 -4.75
C ASN A 195 12.26 -41.97 -5.70
N PRO A 196 13.15 -42.98 -5.58
CA PRO A 196 13.24 -44.08 -6.53
C PRO A 196 12.06 -45.06 -6.47
N LEU A 197 11.08 -44.85 -5.59
CA LEU A 197 9.97 -45.79 -5.37
C LEU A 197 8.63 -45.40 -6.01
N GLY A 198 8.56 -44.33 -6.83
CA GLY A 198 7.40 -44.06 -7.70
C GLY A 198 6.04 -43.82 -6.99
N VAL A 199 6.00 -43.66 -5.66
CA VAL A 199 4.75 -43.45 -4.91
C VAL A 199 4.45 -41.99 -4.83
N ASN A 200 3.29 -41.59 -5.35
CA ASN A 200 2.82 -40.24 -5.41
C ASN A 200 2.26 -39.83 -4.02
N PRO A 201 2.87 -38.88 -3.27
CA PRO A 201 2.48 -38.58 -1.87
C PRO A 201 1.16 -37.79 -1.74
N ILE A 202 0.42 -37.63 -2.84
CA ILE A 202 -0.81 -36.81 -2.84
C ILE A 202 -2.07 -37.66 -2.56
N LEU A 203 -1.97 -38.96 -2.53
CA LEU A 203 -3.14 -39.85 -2.38
C LEU A 203 -3.38 -40.38 -0.95
N GLU A 204 -2.52 -40.06 0.01
CA GLU A 204 -2.67 -40.56 1.40
C GLU A 204 -3.31 -39.57 2.39
N THR A 205 -3.87 -38.45 1.94
CA THR A 205 -4.49 -37.48 2.86
C THR A 205 -6.01 -37.38 2.69
N ILE A 206 -6.65 -38.41 2.15
CA ILE A 206 -8.12 -38.55 2.13
C ILE A 206 -8.48 -39.93 2.72
N HIS A 207 -8.37 -40.01 4.03
CA HIS A 207 -9.14 -40.93 4.89
C HIS A 207 -9.23 -40.29 6.27
#